data_f068a0ab41c7a9f57fdeee02108a29da
#
_entry.id   f068a0ab41c7a9f57fdeee02108a29da
#
_cell.length_a   1.000
_cell.length_b   1.000
_cell.length_c   1.000
_cell.angle_alpha   90.00
_cell.angle_beta   90.00
_cell.angle_gamma   90.00
#
_symmetry.space_group_name_H-M   'P 1'
#
loop_
_entity.id
_entity.type
_entity.pdbx_description
1 polymer ?
#
loop_
_entity_poly.entity_id
_entity_poly.type
_entity_poly.pdbx_seq_one_letter_code
_entity_poly.pdbx_strand_id
1 'polypeptide(L)'
;MVRIRMKRTGSRNAACFRIVVMDQRSSRDGRAIEELGYYDPIRKEEKINVERAEYWIGVGAQVTETVADIIDRARTGKVLAERVRKPAMSKKAKAKAEAEAKAKAEAAAAAAAEAEAPAEEAQA
;
A
#
# COMPACT_ATOMS: atom_id res chain seq x y z
N MET A 1 -19.80 -16.80 3.18
CA MET A 1 -18.45 -16.40 2.77
C MET A 1 -17.89 -15.50 3.85
N VAL A 2 -16.69 -15.84 4.37
CA VAL A 2 -16.07 -15.13 5.49
C VAL A 2 -15.20 -13.99 4.98
N ARG A 3 -15.21 -12.83 5.67
CA ARG A 3 -14.38 -11.68 5.38
C ARG A 3 -13.65 -11.17 6.61
N ILE A 4 -12.42 -10.74 6.41
CA ILE A 4 -11.65 -9.97 7.40
C ILE A 4 -11.83 -8.49 7.07
N ARG A 5 -12.47 -7.76 7.98
CA ARG A 5 -12.79 -6.34 7.78
C ARG A 5 -12.74 -5.54 9.07
N MET A 6 -12.86 -4.25 8.97
CA MET A 6 -12.91 -3.35 10.11
C MET A 6 -14.34 -3.08 10.59
N LYS A 7 -14.55 -3.23 11.89
CA LYS A 7 -15.75 -2.84 12.64
C LYS A 7 -15.47 -1.53 13.36
N ARG A 8 -16.35 -0.55 13.23
CA ARG A 8 -16.19 0.72 13.93
C ARG A 8 -16.65 0.60 15.38
N THR A 9 -15.82 1.05 16.32
CA THR A 9 -16.10 1.03 17.75
C THR A 9 -15.98 2.40 18.42
N GLY A 10 -15.38 3.38 17.74
CA GLY A 10 -15.18 4.72 18.29
C GLY A 10 -16.45 5.59 18.31
N SER A 11 -16.38 6.69 19.05
CA SER A 11 -17.42 7.71 19.17
C SER A 11 -17.40 8.72 18.00
N ARG A 12 -18.27 9.73 18.05
CA ARG A 12 -18.27 10.84 17.09
C ARG A 12 -16.95 11.61 17.21
N ASN A 13 -16.28 11.86 16.10
CA ASN A 13 -14.97 12.51 15.99
C ASN A 13 -13.77 11.73 16.56
N ALA A 14 -13.98 10.56 17.18
CA ALA A 14 -12.94 9.67 17.68
C ALA A 14 -13.15 8.26 17.09
N ALA A 15 -12.83 8.12 15.79
CA ALA A 15 -13.00 6.85 15.10
C ALA A 15 -11.91 5.85 15.53
N CYS A 16 -12.33 4.73 16.11
CA CYS A 16 -11.51 3.58 16.41
C CYS A 16 -12.10 2.35 15.70
N PHE A 17 -11.25 1.41 15.30
CA PHE A 17 -11.69 0.25 14.55
C PHE A 17 -11.16 -1.04 15.16
N ARG A 18 -11.99 -2.08 15.16
CA ARG A 18 -11.59 -3.44 15.44
C ARG A 18 -11.44 -4.22 14.14
N ILE A 19 -10.37 -4.97 14.02
CA ILE A 19 -10.15 -5.88 12.89
C ILE A 19 -10.79 -7.19 13.27
N VAL A 20 -11.79 -7.61 12.50
CA VAL A 20 -12.65 -8.73 12.84
C VAL A 20 -12.87 -9.66 11.64
N VAL A 21 -13.08 -10.92 11.96
CA VAL A 21 -13.53 -11.96 11.04
C VAL A 21 -15.05 -12.09 11.17
N MET A 22 -15.78 -11.94 10.07
CA MET A 22 -17.23 -12.07 10.08
C MET A 22 -17.79 -12.51 8.73
N ASP A 23 -19.05 -12.93 8.72
CA ASP A 23 -19.73 -13.25 7.47
C ASP A 23 -19.91 -11.98 6.62
N GLN A 24 -19.77 -12.13 5.30
CA GLN A 24 -19.93 -11.04 4.33
C GLN A 24 -21.31 -10.38 4.43
N ARG A 25 -22.36 -11.14 4.72
CA ARG A 25 -23.75 -10.67 4.82
C ARG A 25 -24.06 -9.94 6.12
N SER A 26 -23.22 -10.09 7.15
CA SER A 26 -23.39 -9.41 8.43
C SER A 26 -23.26 -7.90 8.27
N SER A 27 -23.99 -7.13 9.09
CA SER A 27 -23.83 -5.68 9.17
C SER A 27 -22.41 -5.31 9.63
N ARG A 28 -21.94 -4.09 9.31
CA ARG A 28 -20.59 -3.63 9.69
C ARG A 28 -20.27 -3.83 11.16
N ASP A 29 -21.21 -3.50 12.03
CA ASP A 29 -21.07 -3.51 13.50
C ASP A 29 -21.72 -4.75 14.14
N GLY A 30 -22.01 -5.79 13.32
CA GLY A 30 -22.63 -7.03 13.75
C GLY A 30 -21.70 -7.91 14.59
N ARG A 31 -22.20 -9.12 14.90
CA ARG A 31 -21.46 -10.11 15.69
C ARG A 31 -20.28 -10.65 14.87
N ALA A 32 -19.07 -10.48 15.39
CA ALA A 32 -17.87 -11.06 14.82
C ALA A 32 -17.73 -12.53 15.22
N ILE A 33 -17.09 -13.32 14.35
CA ILE A 33 -16.68 -14.70 14.64
C ILE A 33 -15.45 -14.65 15.54
N GLU A 34 -14.47 -13.82 15.18
CA GLU A 34 -13.22 -13.64 15.92
C GLU A 34 -12.73 -12.19 15.78
N GLU A 35 -12.09 -11.67 16.83
CA GLU A 35 -11.39 -10.37 16.79
C GLU A 35 -9.88 -10.60 16.66
N LEU A 36 -9.28 -10.04 15.61
CA LEU A 36 -7.85 -10.20 15.29
C LEU A 36 -6.99 -9.07 15.84
N GLY A 37 -7.58 -7.90 16.09
CA GLY A 37 -6.84 -6.75 16.55
C GLY A 37 -7.62 -5.43 16.50
N TYR A 38 -6.87 -4.33 16.60
CA TYR A 38 -7.45 -2.98 16.53
C TYR A 38 -6.59 -2.03 15.67
N TYR A 39 -7.24 -0.98 15.21
CA TYR A 39 -6.63 0.10 14.45
C TYR A 39 -7.16 1.45 14.91
N ASP A 40 -6.28 2.33 15.36
CA ASP A 40 -6.60 3.69 15.76
C ASP A 40 -5.91 4.70 14.81
N PRO A 41 -6.66 5.34 13.90
CA PRO A 41 -6.08 6.30 12.96
C PRO A 41 -5.67 7.61 13.62
N ILE A 42 -6.25 7.98 14.79
CA ILE A 42 -5.97 9.23 15.49
C ILE A 42 -4.63 9.12 16.22
N ARG A 43 -4.46 8.06 16.99
CA ARG A 43 -3.21 7.75 17.71
C ARG A 43 -2.14 7.17 16.80
N LYS A 44 -2.52 6.74 15.59
CA LYS A 44 -1.66 6.02 14.64
C LYS A 44 -1.13 4.71 15.22
N GLU A 45 -1.95 4.05 16.00
CA GLU A 45 -1.66 2.76 16.60
C GLU A 45 -2.39 1.65 15.86
N GLU A 46 -1.70 0.58 15.62
CA GLU A 46 -2.28 -0.64 15.05
C GLU A 46 -1.68 -1.87 15.72
N LYS A 47 -2.53 -2.83 16.00
CA LYS A 47 -2.11 -4.13 16.52
C LYS A 47 -2.99 -5.21 15.90
N ILE A 48 -2.35 -6.22 15.32
CA ILE A 48 -3.04 -7.36 14.73
C ILE A 48 -2.29 -8.65 15.05
N ASN A 49 -3.05 -9.71 15.29
CA ASN A 49 -2.49 -11.05 15.37
C ASN A 49 -2.33 -11.62 13.96
N VAL A 50 -1.09 -11.56 13.46
CA VAL A 50 -0.76 -11.96 12.08
C VAL A 50 -1.00 -13.46 11.87
N GLU A 51 -0.65 -14.32 12.84
CA GLU A 51 -0.81 -15.77 12.75
C GLU A 51 -2.28 -16.17 12.54
N ARG A 52 -3.18 -15.54 13.31
CA ARG A 52 -4.62 -15.81 13.17
C ARG A 52 -5.19 -15.24 11.87
N ALA A 53 -4.70 -14.08 11.43
CA ALA A 53 -5.09 -13.51 10.14
C ALA A 53 -4.69 -14.44 8.98
N GLU A 54 -3.48 -14.98 8.99
CA GLU A 54 -2.98 -15.92 7.98
C GLU A 54 -3.75 -17.22 7.97
N TYR A 55 -4.09 -17.74 9.15
CA TYR A 55 -4.95 -18.91 9.25
C TYR A 55 -6.28 -18.71 8.51
N TRP A 56 -6.97 -17.58 8.77
CA TRP A 56 -8.25 -17.29 8.11
C TRP A 56 -8.11 -17.06 6.60
N ILE A 57 -7.00 -16.44 6.17
CA ILE A 57 -6.68 -16.30 4.74
C ILE A 57 -6.50 -17.68 4.10
N GLY A 58 -5.78 -18.58 4.76
CA GLY A 58 -5.58 -19.97 4.30
C GLY A 58 -6.87 -20.77 4.19
N VAL A 59 -7.85 -20.49 5.06
CA VAL A 59 -9.20 -21.12 5.01
C VAL A 59 -10.07 -20.48 3.90
N GLY A 60 -9.60 -19.40 3.25
CA GLY A 60 -10.31 -18.76 2.15
C GLY A 60 -11.11 -17.50 2.56
N ALA A 61 -10.81 -16.87 3.67
CA ALA A 61 -11.39 -15.59 4.03
C ALA A 61 -10.89 -14.46 3.11
N GLN A 62 -11.80 -13.65 2.60
CA GLN A 62 -11.45 -12.46 1.82
C GLN A 62 -11.02 -11.31 2.74
N VAL A 63 -9.91 -10.68 2.42
CA VAL A 63 -9.38 -9.52 3.16
C VAL A 63 -9.76 -8.23 2.42
N THR A 64 -10.15 -7.19 3.17
CA THR A 64 -10.33 -5.85 2.61
C THR A 64 -8.97 -5.18 2.42
N GLU A 65 -8.83 -4.31 1.41
CA GLU A 65 -7.56 -3.63 1.07
C GLU A 65 -6.88 -2.98 2.27
N THR A 66 -7.63 -2.24 3.07
CA THR A 66 -7.08 -1.58 4.27
C THR A 66 -6.53 -2.56 5.30
N VAL A 67 -7.17 -3.73 5.47
CA VAL A 67 -6.69 -4.76 6.40
C VAL A 67 -5.47 -5.48 5.81
N ALA A 68 -5.42 -5.69 4.50
CA ALA A 68 -4.24 -6.23 3.83
C ALA A 68 -3.01 -5.34 4.06
N ASP A 69 -3.16 -4.02 3.89
CA ASP A 69 -2.11 -3.04 4.19
C ASP A 69 -1.62 -3.11 5.66
N ILE A 70 -2.54 -3.34 6.62
CA ILE A 70 -2.19 -3.47 8.04
C ILE A 70 -1.40 -4.77 8.29
N ILE A 71 -1.83 -5.88 7.69
CA ILE A 71 -1.12 -7.17 7.79
C ILE A 71 0.29 -7.05 7.21
N ASP A 72 0.44 -6.43 6.05
CA ASP A 72 1.74 -6.24 5.40
C ASP A 72 2.67 -5.34 6.21
N ARG A 73 2.15 -4.30 6.85
CA ARG A 73 2.93 -3.47 7.78
C ARG A 73 3.34 -4.25 9.01
N ALA A 74 2.45 -5.03 9.60
CA ALA A 74 2.74 -5.86 10.76
C ALA A 74 3.83 -6.91 10.47
N ARG A 75 3.81 -7.52 9.27
CA ARG A 75 4.87 -8.43 8.80
C ARG A 75 6.21 -7.74 8.61
N THR A 76 6.19 -6.53 8.05
CA THR A 76 7.41 -5.78 7.71
C THR A 76 7.95 -4.98 8.91
N GLY A 77 7.19 -4.87 10.01
CA GLY A 77 7.55 -4.07 11.18
C GLY A 77 7.52 -2.55 10.93
N LYS A 78 6.86 -2.11 9.86
CA LYS A 78 6.72 -0.67 9.53
C LYS A 78 5.66 -0.03 10.40
N VAL A 79 6.03 1.03 11.09
CA VAL A 79 5.11 1.79 11.93
C VAL A 79 4.22 2.69 11.07
N LEU A 80 2.92 2.77 11.40
CA LEU A 80 1.94 3.61 10.70
C LEU A 80 2.34 5.11 10.65
N ALA A 81 3.10 5.58 11.63
CA ALA A 81 3.63 6.95 11.69
C ALA A 81 4.60 7.28 10.53
N GLU A 82 5.25 6.27 9.95
CA GLU A 82 6.24 6.41 8.86
C GLU A 82 5.61 6.61 7.46
N ARG A 83 4.30 6.62 7.34
CA ARG A 83 3.62 7.03 6.11
C ARG A 83 3.89 8.53 5.86
N VAL A 84 5.08 8.84 5.37
CA VAL A 84 5.34 10.12 4.72
C VAL A 84 4.36 10.21 3.55
N ARG A 85 3.33 11.04 3.69
CA ARG A 85 2.45 11.38 2.56
C ARG A 85 3.37 11.94 1.47
N LYS A 86 3.63 11.16 0.43
CA LYS A 86 4.25 11.72 -0.76
C LYS A 86 3.37 12.92 -1.16
N PRO A 87 3.91 14.14 -1.18
CA PRO A 87 3.10 15.29 -1.56
C PRO A 87 2.48 14.98 -2.92
N ALA A 88 1.17 15.13 -3.03
CA ALA A 88 0.48 14.93 -4.29
C ALA A 88 1.09 15.90 -5.30
N MET A 89 1.94 15.40 -6.19
CA MET A 89 2.54 16.21 -7.23
C MET A 89 1.40 16.77 -8.09
N SER A 90 1.33 18.11 -8.20
CA SER A 90 0.35 18.76 -9.04
C SER A 90 0.49 18.24 -10.48
N LYS A 91 -0.62 18.19 -11.24
CA LYS A 91 -0.61 17.74 -12.65
C LYS A 91 0.49 18.43 -13.47
N LYS A 92 0.76 19.70 -13.17
CA LYS A 92 1.81 20.53 -13.81
C LYS A 92 3.23 20.07 -13.44
N ALA A 93 3.45 19.63 -12.18
CA ALA A 93 4.74 19.10 -11.73
C ALA A 93 5.00 17.69 -12.29
N LYS A 94 3.95 16.86 -12.44
CA LYS A 94 4.05 15.56 -13.10
C LYS A 94 4.41 15.69 -14.57
N ALA A 95 3.73 16.57 -15.30
CA ALA A 95 4.00 16.84 -16.72
C ALA A 95 5.43 17.40 -16.93
N LYS A 96 5.92 18.24 -16.02
CA LYS A 96 7.29 18.78 -16.10
C LYS A 96 8.34 17.68 -15.83
N ALA A 97 8.11 16.83 -14.83
CA ALA A 97 9.01 15.70 -14.52
C ALA A 97 9.06 14.66 -15.64
N GLU A 98 7.93 14.43 -16.30
CA GLU A 98 7.82 13.49 -17.41
C GLU A 98 8.50 14.03 -18.69
N ALA A 99 8.37 15.35 -18.95
CA ALA A 99 9.07 16.02 -20.04
C ALA A 99 10.59 16.06 -19.80
N GLU A 100 11.03 16.28 -18.59
CA GLU A 100 12.46 16.30 -18.21
C GLU A 100 13.08 14.91 -18.25
N ALA A 101 12.33 13.88 -17.83
CA ALA A 101 12.76 12.49 -17.95
C ALA A 101 12.89 12.05 -19.43
N LYS A 102 11.96 12.49 -20.28
CA LYS A 102 11.98 12.19 -21.72
C LYS A 102 13.14 12.87 -22.43
N ALA A 103 13.38 14.15 -22.11
CA ALA A 103 14.52 14.91 -22.64
C ALA A 103 15.87 14.30 -22.23
N LYS A 104 15.97 13.83 -20.99
CA LYS A 104 17.18 13.17 -20.47
C LYS A 104 17.43 11.80 -21.10
N ALA A 105 16.35 11.05 -21.38
CA ALA A 105 16.44 9.77 -22.09
C ALA A 105 16.86 9.95 -23.55
N GLU A 106 16.36 10.98 -24.23
CA GLU A 106 16.70 11.33 -25.61
C GLU A 106 18.13 11.84 -25.74
N ALA A 107 18.59 12.66 -24.78
CA ALA A 107 20.00 13.10 -24.72
C ALA A 107 20.96 11.92 -24.44
N ALA A 108 20.57 10.96 -23.59
CA ALA A 108 21.37 9.76 -23.34
C ALA A 108 21.42 8.83 -24.55
N ALA A 109 20.35 8.72 -25.32
CA ALA A 109 20.31 7.94 -26.56
C ALA A 109 21.15 8.59 -27.67
N ALA A 110 21.15 9.91 -27.79
CA ALA A 110 21.98 10.66 -28.72
C ALA A 110 23.48 10.52 -28.40
N ALA A 111 23.86 10.60 -27.12
CA ALA A 111 25.24 10.40 -26.68
C ALA A 111 25.75 8.96 -26.90
N ALA A 112 24.86 7.97 -26.77
CA ALA A 112 25.20 6.57 -27.07
C ALA A 112 25.40 6.31 -28.57
N ALA A 113 24.64 6.98 -29.45
CA ALA A 113 24.76 6.90 -30.88
C ALA A 113 26.06 7.56 -31.42
N GLU A 114 26.53 8.62 -30.74
CA GLU A 114 27.78 9.31 -31.12
C GLU A 114 29.04 8.56 -30.64
N ALA A 115 28.91 7.68 -29.63
CA ALA A 115 30.00 6.83 -29.15
C ALA A 115 30.24 5.57 -30.01
N GLU A 116 29.33 5.20 -30.92
CA GLU A 116 29.41 4.00 -31.76
C GLU A 116 29.95 4.28 -33.19
N ALA A 117 30.24 5.54 -33.50
CA ALA A 117 30.66 5.97 -34.87
C ALA A 117 32.15 6.21 -35.14
N PRO A 118 33.14 5.80 -34.34
CA PRO A 118 34.54 5.85 -34.82
C PRO A 118 35.28 4.50 -34.75
N ALA A 119 34.79 3.44 -35.40
CA ALA A 119 35.53 2.18 -35.46
C ALA A 119 35.56 1.53 -36.85
N GLU A 120 35.14 2.21 -37.93
CA GLU A 120 35.10 1.62 -39.27
C GLU A 120 35.97 2.34 -40.33
N GLU A 121 36.88 3.24 -39.93
CA GLU A 121 37.79 3.92 -40.89
C GLU A 121 39.28 3.69 -40.64
N ALA A 122 39.68 2.53 -40.09
CA ALA A 122 41.08 2.16 -39.92
C ALA A 122 41.43 0.75 -40.40
N GLN A 123 40.87 0.28 -41.53
CA GLN A 123 41.46 -0.86 -42.30
C GLN A 123 41.15 -0.67 -43.79
N ALA A 124 41.94 0.10 -44.43
CA ALA A 124 42.23 -0.03 -45.89
C ALA A 124 43.71 0.23 -46.14
#